data_39706a37177c472bea8de387f63af8e6
#
_entry.id   39706a37177c472bea8de387f63af8e6
#
_cell.length_a   1.000
_cell.length_b   1.000
_cell.length_c   1.000
_cell.angle_alpha   90.00
_cell.angle_beta   90.00
_cell.angle_gamma   90.00
#
_symmetry.space_group_name_H-M   'P 1'
#
loop_
_entity.id
_entity.type
_entity.pdbx_description
1 polymer ?
#
loop_
_entity_poly.entity_id
_entity_poly.type
_entity_poly.pdbx_seq_one_letter_code
_entity_poly.pdbx_strand_id
1 'polypeptide(L)'
;MDDVRVLRDLEYHAADAGALTMDIYQPPDGHGEKPAPAVVIVAGYPDPGFEAVIGCKFKEMGSSVSWGRLMAASGLAAITYTNREPAADVHTLLRYIRRHAGELGIDANRIGLWASSGNVPLALSVLMREGVDFLRCAALCYGYTLDSGGSDAVAEAAGAWGFANPCAGKSVADLPRELPLFIARAGRDELPHLNETLDRFLSGVLSHNLPVTLVNHPVAPHAFDLLDDSETTREIVRQILAFMRFHLLGTRANSPA
;
A
#
# COMPACT_ATOMS: atom_id res chain seq x y z
N MET A 1 18.11 -5.09 10.23
CA MET A 1 17.56 -5.19 8.86
C MET A 1 18.44 -6.03 7.92
N ASP A 2 19.65 -6.40 8.36
CA ASP A 2 20.60 -7.13 7.50
C ASP A 2 20.22 -8.60 7.26
N ASP A 3 19.37 -9.17 8.12
CA ASP A 3 18.94 -10.57 8.06
C ASP A 3 17.67 -10.79 7.20
N VAL A 4 17.16 -9.75 6.56
CA VAL A 4 15.98 -9.87 5.67
C VAL A 4 16.41 -10.54 4.36
N ARG A 5 15.88 -11.74 4.11
CA ARG A 5 16.05 -12.44 2.84
C ARG A 5 15.12 -11.82 1.78
N VAL A 6 15.65 -11.58 0.58
CA VAL A 6 14.86 -11.05 -0.54
C VAL A 6 14.91 -12.05 -1.70
N LEU A 7 13.74 -12.54 -2.09
CA LEU A 7 13.55 -13.27 -3.33
C LEU A 7 13.29 -12.25 -4.43
N ARG A 8 14.18 -12.16 -5.42
CA ARG A 8 14.14 -11.11 -6.43
C ARG A 8 13.64 -11.63 -7.76
N ASP A 9 13.01 -10.73 -8.51
CA ASP A 9 12.65 -10.93 -9.92
C ASP A 9 11.82 -12.19 -10.19
N LEU A 10 10.96 -12.56 -9.22
CA LEU A 10 10.01 -13.66 -9.42
C LEU A 10 8.96 -13.24 -10.44
N GLU A 11 8.88 -13.97 -11.53
CA GLU A 11 7.89 -13.70 -12.57
C GLU A 11 6.48 -14.00 -12.06
N TYR A 12 5.58 -13.01 -12.14
CA TYR A 12 4.17 -13.18 -11.79
C TYR A 12 3.24 -13.11 -13.02
N HIS A 13 3.75 -12.60 -14.13
CA HIS A 13 3.00 -12.52 -15.39
C HIS A 13 3.93 -12.52 -16.61
N ALA A 14 3.75 -13.51 -17.48
CA ALA A 14 4.37 -13.50 -18.81
C ALA A 14 3.56 -12.60 -19.75
N ALA A 15 4.23 -11.69 -20.43
CA ALA A 15 3.62 -10.82 -21.44
C ALA A 15 4.54 -10.68 -22.65
N ASP A 16 3.97 -10.42 -23.84
CA ASP A 16 4.74 -10.28 -25.09
C ASP A 16 5.81 -9.17 -25.01
N ALA A 17 5.53 -8.12 -24.22
CA ALA A 17 6.46 -7.02 -23.96
C ALA A 17 7.50 -7.32 -22.85
N GLY A 18 7.67 -8.59 -22.45
CA GLY A 18 8.56 -9.05 -21.39
C GLY A 18 7.83 -9.36 -20.08
N ALA A 19 8.45 -10.15 -19.21
CA ALA A 19 7.86 -10.57 -17.95
C ALA A 19 7.64 -9.39 -16.98
N LEU A 20 6.56 -9.46 -16.20
CA LEU A 20 6.38 -8.64 -15.01
C LEU A 20 6.85 -9.44 -13.80
N THR A 21 7.66 -8.79 -12.96
CA THR A 21 8.34 -9.45 -11.83
C THR A 21 7.99 -8.81 -10.50
N MET A 22 8.16 -9.57 -9.43
CA MET A 22 8.00 -9.10 -8.06
C MET A 22 9.22 -9.48 -7.21
N ASP A 23 9.47 -8.70 -6.16
CA ASP A 23 10.42 -9.02 -5.11
C ASP A 23 9.66 -9.31 -3.82
N ILE A 24 10.05 -10.36 -3.09
CA ILE A 24 9.47 -10.73 -1.81
C ILE A 24 10.53 -10.59 -0.72
N TYR A 25 10.29 -9.68 0.22
CA TYR A 25 11.06 -9.50 1.43
C TYR A 25 10.50 -10.42 2.51
N GLN A 26 11.27 -11.41 2.93
CA GLN A 26 10.84 -12.42 3.90
C GLN A 26 11.27 -12.04 5.31
N PRO A 27 10.43 -12.30 6.33
CA PRO A 27 10.82 -12.13 7.73
C PRO A 27 12.08 -12.96 8.08
N PRO A 28 12.99 -12.44 8.92
CA PRO A 28 14.26 -13.09 9.24
C PRO A 28 14.11 -14.51 9.82
N ASP A 29 13.18 -14.67 10.74
CA ASP A 29 13.00 -15.96 11.45
C ASP A 29 12.16 -16.96 10.70
N GLY A 30 11.67 -16.62 9.50
CA GLY A 30 10.59 -17.32 8.84
C GLY A 30 9.43 -17.57 9.83
N HIS A 31 8.22 -17.74 9.44
CA HIS A 31 7.17 -18.12 10.41
C HIS A 31 7.22 -19.63 10.79
N GLY A 32 8.45 -20.20 10.81
CA GLY A 32 8.66 -21.63 10.92
C GLY A 32 7.99 -22.36 9.74
N GLU A 33 7.17 -23.38 10.01
CA GLU A 33 6.40 -24.06 8.97
C GLU A 33 5.11 -23.33 8.54
N LYS A 34 4.81 -22.14 9.14
CA LYS A 34 3.57 -21.41 8.87
C LYS A 34 3.77 -20.33 7.83
N PRO A 35 2.83 -20.18 6.86
CA PRO A 35 2.88 -19.09 5.87
C PRO A 35 2.80 -17.71 6.54
N ALA A 36 3.61 -16.77 6.06
CA ALA A 36 3.66 -15.40 6.56
C ALA A 36 2.50 -14.56 6.01
N PRO A 37 1.86 -13.72 6.81
CA PRO A 37 1.01 -12.67 6.25
C PRO A 37 1.84 -11.69 5.45
N ALA A 38 1.24 -11.09 4.41
CA ALA A 38 1.97 -10.25 3.47
C ALA A 38 1.38 -8.84 3.35
N VAL A 39 2.25 -7.88 2.98
CA VAL A 39 1.85 -6.53 2.59
C VAL A 39 2.30 -6.28 1.16
N VAL A 40 1.38 -5.88 0.29
CA VAL A 40 1.70 -5.43 -1.06
C VAL A 40 1.93 -3.92 -1.03
N ILE A 41 3.11 -3.48 -1.43
CA ILE A 41 3.45 -2.08 -1.66
C ILE A 41 2.92 -1.71 -3.04
N VAL A 42 1.83 -0.96 -3.07
CA VAL A 42 1.08 -0.68 -4.30
C VAL A 42 1.83 0.35 -5.15
N ALA A 43 1.99 0.06 -6.44
CA ALA A 43 2.62 0.91 -7.44
C ALA A 43 1.58 1.42 -8.45
N GLY A 44 1.20 2.69 -8.31
CA GLY A 44 0.17 3.34 -9.14
C GLY A 44 0.71 4.03 -10.40
N TYR A 45 2.03 4.12 -10.53
CA TYR A 45 2.67 4.69 -11.72
C TYR A 45 3.12 3.58 -12.66
N PRO A 46 2.87 3.69 -13.99
CA PRO A 46 3.45 2.76 -14.96
C PRO A 46 4.98 2.84 -14.94
N ASP A 47 5.68 1.71 -14.73
CA ASP A 47 7.15 1.67 -14.66
C ASP A 47 7.84 2.34 -15.84
N PRO A 48 7.42 2.15 -17.11
CA PRO A 48 8.13 2.78 -18.23
C PRO A 48 8.19 4.31 -18.15
N GLY A 49 7.09 4.96 -17.70
CA GLY A 49 7.05 6.40 -17.48
C GLY A 49 7.80 6.82 -16.22
N PHE A 50 7.64 6.04 -15.16
CA PHE A 50 8.30 6.31 -13.88
C PHE A 50 9.82 6.17 -13.98
N GLU A 51 10.31 5.12 -14.61
CA GLU A 51 11.74 4.87 -14.83
C GLU A 51 12.39 5.98 -15.67
N ALA A 52 11.68 6.52 -16.66
CA ALA A 52 12.17 7.62 -17.48
C ALA A 52 12.38 8.92 -16.67
N VAL A 53 11.60 9.15 -15.61
CA VAL A 53 11.67 10.36 -14.77
C VAL A 53 12.59 10.17 -13.56
N ILE A 54 12.50 9.01 -12.90
CA ILE A 54 13.17 8.74 -11.61
C ILE A 54 14.49 7.96 -11.80
N GLY A 55 14.67 7.28 -12.94
CA GLY A 55 15.88 6.52 -13.25
C GLY A 55 15.88 5.07 -12.74
N CYS A 56 14.79 4.60 -12.12
CA CYS A 56 14.62 3.22 -11.68
C CYS A 56 13.14 2.85 -11.67
N LYS A 57 12.84 1.55 -11.66
CA LYS A 57 11.48 1.04 -11.49
C LYS A 57 10.99 1.28 -10.06
N PHE A 58 9.66 1.33 -9.90
CA PHE A 58 9.07 1.58 -8.59
C PHE A 58 9.54 0.58 -7.51
N LYS A 59 9.65 -0.71 -7.84
CA LYS A 59 10.14 -1.72 -6.90
C LYS A 59 11.59 -1.53 -6.47
N GLU A 60 12.40 -0.83 -7.25
CA GLU A 60 13.83 -0.57 -7.04
C GLU A 60 14.09 0.74 -6.30
N MET A 61 13.07 1.59 -6.18
CA MET A 61 13.16 2.86 -5.48
C MET A 61 13.56 2.65 -4.01
N GLY A 62 14.46 3.49 -3.51
CA GLY A 62 14.99 3.36 -2.14
C GLY A 62 13.92 3.29 -1.06
N SER A 63 12.81 4.03 -1.22
CA SER A 63 11.66 3.97 -0.31
C SER A 63 10.97 2.61 -0.35
N SER A 64 10.71 2.06 -1.54
CA SER A 64 10.06 0.76 -1.71
C SER A 64 10.90 -0.36 -1.08
N VAL A 65 12.22 -0.31 -1.30
CA VAL A 65 13.17 -1.24 -0.67
C VAL A 65 13.20 -1.09 0.85
N SER A 66 13.22 0.15 1.35
CA SER A 66 13.25 0.43 2.79
C SER A 66 11.98 -0.05 3.49
N TRP A 67 10.80 0.26 2.94
CA TRP A 67 9.53 -0.24 3.46
C TRP A 67 9.43 -1.76 3.40
N GLY A 68 9.88 -2.38 2.30
CA GLY A 68 9.96 -3.83 2.18
C GLY A 68 10.77 -4.46 3.31
N ARG A 69 11.95 -3.91 3.59
CA ARG A 69 12.82 -4.37 4.69
C ARG A 69 12.23 -4.11 6.08
N LEU A 70 11.61 -2.94 6.30
CA LEU A 70 10.96 -2.59 7.57
C LEU A 70 9.80 -3.54 7.88
N MET A 71 8.94 -3.82 6.91
CA MET A 71 7.83 -4.76 7.05
C MET A 71 8.36 -6.17 7.33
N ALA A 72 9.38 -6.62 6.60
CA ALA A 72 9.97 -7.93 6.81
C ALA A 72 10.60 -8.04 8.20
N ALA A 73 11.38 -7.05 8.65
CA ALA A 73 11.94 -7.00 9.99
C ALA A 73 10.85 -6.96 11.09
N SER A 74 9.63 -6.53 10.74
CA SER A 74 8.48 -6.51 11.64
C SER A 74 7.69 -7.84 11.67
N GLY A 75 8.13 -8.87 10.91
CA GLY A 75 7.48 -10.17 10.87
C GLY A 75 6.38 -10.30 9.81
N LEU A 76 6.34 -9.42 8.82
CA LEU A 76 5.41 -9.46 7.69
C LEU A 76 6.21 -9.71 6.39
N ALA A 77 5.75 -10.59 5.51
CA ALA A 77 6.30 -10.58 4.17
C ALA A 77 5.92 -9.27 3.46
N ALA A 78 6.82 -8.69 2.68
CA ALA A 78 6.48 -7.52 1.86
C ALA A 78 6.75 -7.80 0.40
N ILE A 79 5.91 -7.24 -0.47
CA ILE A 79 5.95 -7.49 -1.91
C ILE A 79 6.00 -6.17 -2.64
N THR A 80 7.04 -5.99 -3.46
CA THR A 80 7.14 -4.93 -4.46
C THR A 80 7.11 -5.56 -5.85
N TYR A 81 6.70 -4.82 -6.87
CA TYR A 81 6.49 -5.40 -8.19
C TYR A 81 6.68 -4.39 -9.32
N THR A 82 6.95 -4.89 -10.51
CA THR A 82 6.93 -4.12 -11.76
C THR A 82 5.53 -4.11 -12.35
N ASN A 83 5.18 -3.02 -13.07
CA ASN A 83 3.91 -2.92 -13.77
C ASN A 83 4.06 -2.14 -15.09
N ARG A 84 3.06 -2.26 -15.97
CA ARG A 84 2.88 -1.43 -17.18
C ARG A 84 1.50 -0.79 -17.19
N GLU A 85 0.50 -1.58 -16.80
CA GLU A 85 -0.90 -1.19 -16.67
C GLU A 85 -1.29 -1.33 -15.20
N PRO A 86 -0.98 -0.34 -14.32
CA PRO A 86 -1.07 -0.48 -12.87
C PRO A 86 -2.38 -1.09 -12.38
N ALA A 87 -3.53 -0.66 -12.98
CA ALA A 87 -4.85 -1.15 -12.58
C ALA A 87 -5.07 -2.63 -12.93
N ALA A 88 -4.57 -3.12 -14.07
CA ALA A 88 -4.68 -4.52 -14.46
C ALA A 88 -3.65 -5.39 -13.75
N ASP A 89 -2.43 -4.88 -13.64
CA ASP A 89 -1.28 -5.64 -13.16
C ASP A 89 -1.34 -5.92 -11.66
N VAL A 90 -1.84 -4.98 -10.85
CA VAL A 90 -2.04 -5.22 -9.41
C VAL A 90 -3.01 -6.38 -9.15
N HIS A 91 -4.07 -6.50 -9.96
CA HIS A 91 -4.99 -7.62 -9.84
C HIS A 91 -4.41 -8.94 -10.31
N THR A 92 -3.56 -8.90 -11.35
CA THR A 92 -2.82 -10.07 -11.83
C THR A 92 -1.83 -10.53 -10.77
N LEU A 93 -1.10 -9.61 -10.14
CA LEU A 93 -0.21 -9.89 -9.03
C LEU A 93 -0.95 -10.53 -7.85
N LEU A 94 -2.06 -9.94 -7.39
CA LEU A 94 -2.83 -10.48 -6.27
C LEU A 94 -3.37 -11.88 -6.55
N ARG A 95 -3.84 -12.14 -7.77
CA ARG A 95 -4.26 -13.49 -8.18
C ARG A 95 -3.10 -14.48 -8.18
N TYR A 96 -1.93 -14.05 -8.68
CA TYR A 96 -0.72 -14.88 -8.69
C TYR A 96 -0.28 -15.23 -7.26
N ILE A 97 -0.16 -14.23 -6.39
CA ILE A 97 0.20 -14.43 -4.98
C ILE A 97 -0.74 -15.44 -4.32
N ARG A 98 -2.06 -15.28 -4.47
CA ARG A 98 -3.03 -16.18 -3.86
C ARG A 98 -2.96 -17.61 -4.41
N ARG A 99 -2.72 -17.75 -5.72
CA ARG A 99 -2.62 -19.07 -6.37
C ARG A 99 -1.36 -19.82 -5.94
N HIS A 100 -0.25 -19.11 -5.77
CA HIS A 100 1.06 -19.68 -5.43
C HIS A 100 1.47 -19.44 -3.97
N ALA A 101 0.52 -19.09 -3.12
CA ALA A 101 0.77 -18.68 -1.74
C ALA A 101 1.63 -19.69 -0.94
N GLY A 102 1.36 -20.99 -1.09
CA GLY A 102 2.11 -22.07 -0.45
C GLY A 102 3.58 -22.11 -0.88
N GLU A 103 3.85 -21.98 -2.18
CA GLU A 103 5.21 -21.96 -2.76
C GLU A 103 5.98 -20.70 -2.34
N LEU A 104 5.27 -19.57 -2.21
CA LEU A 104 5.82 -18.28 -1.80
C LEU A 104 5.98 -18.15 -0.27
N GLY A 105 5.46 -19.12 0.51
CA GLY A 105 5.45 -19.05 1.96
C GLY A 105 4.54 -17.94 2.53
N ILE A 106 3.48 -17.57 1.79
CA ILE A 106 2.56 -16.48 2.11
C ILE A 106 1.19 -17.04 2.51
N ASP A 107 0.54 -16.40 3.49
CA ASP A 107 -0.86 -16.69 3.82
C ASP A 107 -1.79 -15.93 2.86
N ALA A 108 -2.44 -16.68 1.97
CA ALA A 108 -3.35 -16.17 0.96
C ALA A 108 -4.56 -15.36 1.50
N ASN A 109 -4.89 -15.52 2.80
CA ASN A 109 -6.04 -14.91 3.46
C ASN A 109 -5.66 -13.76 4.41
N ARG A 110 -4.38 -13.43 4.51
CA ARG A 110 -3.86 -12.36 5.36
C ARG A 110 -2.93 -11.43 4.57
N ILE A 111 -3.53 -10.66 3.66
CA ILE A 111 -2.82 -9.69 2.83
C ILE A 111 -3.27 -8.28 3.23
N GLY A 112 -2.32 -7.36 3.41
CA GLY A 112 -2.54 -5.94 3.58
C GLY A 112 -2.04 -5.16 2.38
N LEU A 113 -2.50 -3.92 2.23
CA LEU A 113 -1.98 -2.97 1.24
C LEU A 113 -1.28 -1.82 1.95
N TRP A 114 -0.17 -1.37 1.37
CA TRP A 114 0.46 -0.11 1.73
C TRP A 114 0.60 0.75 0.48
N ALA A 115 0.19 2.01 0.57
CA ALA A 115 0.30 2.95 -0.54
C ALA A 115 0.59 4.37 -0.05
N SER A 116 1.30 5.15 -0.85
CA SER A 116 1.60 6.55 -0.58
C SER A 116 1.39 7.42 -1.81
N SER A 117 1.11 8.72 -1.60
CA SER A 117 1.06 9.71 -2.67
C SER A 117 0.08 9.32 -3.80
N GLY A 118 0.48 9.43 -5.06
CA GLY A 118 -0.30 9.03 -6.23
C GLY A 118 -0.56 7.52 -6.37
N ASN A 119 -0.03 6.67 -5.47
CA ASN A 119 -0.35 5.24 -5.46
C ASN A 119 -1.65 4.92 -4.70
N VAL A 120 -2.14 5.87 -3.90
CA VAL A 120 -3.33 5.68 -3.04
C VAL A 120 -4.61 5.46 -3.86
N PRO A 121 -4.92 6.18 -4.96
CA PRO A 121 -6.11 5.91 -5.77
C PRO A 121 -6.16 4.47 -6.30
N LEU A 122 -4.99 3.91 -6.71
CA LEU A 122 -4.93 2.52 -7.13
C LEU A 122 -5.23 1.56 -5.95
N ALA A 123 -4.65 1.80 -4.79
CA ALA A 123 -4.93 0.98 -3.60
C ALA A 123 -6.42 1.02 -3.23
N LEU A 124 -7.04 2.20 -3.22
CA LEU A 124 -8.47 2.36 -2.97
C LEU A 124 -9.31 1.57 -3.99
N SER A 125 -8.96 1.62 -5.28
CA SER A 125 -9.69 0.86 -6.31
C SER A 125 -9.62 -0.65 -6.10
N VAL A 126 -8.50 -1.16 -5.60
CA VAL A 126 -8.36 -2.58 -5.23
C VAL A 126 -9.27 -2.93 -4.06
N LEU A 127 -9.34 -2.07 -3.04
CA LEU A 127 -10.20 -2.27 -1.86
C LEU A 127 -11.70 -2.23 -2.21
N MET A 128 -12.09 -1.43 -3.19
CA MET A 128 -13.49 -1.25 -3.64
C MET A 128 -13.99 -2.36 -4.59
N ARG A 129 -13.17 -3.38 -4.82
CA ARG A 129 -13.54 -4.48 -5.71
C ARG A 129 -14.22 -5.61 -4.93
N GLU A 130 -15.16 -6.29 -5.57
CA GLU A 130 -15.76 -7.50 -5.01
C GLU A 130 -14.73 -8.65 -4.87
N GLY A 131 -14.93 -9.51 -3.88
CA GLY A 131 -14.10 -10.70 -3.68
C GLY A 131 -12.72 -10.43 -3.09
N VAL A 132 -12.53 -9.30 -2.40
CA VAL A 132 -11.28 -8.91 -1.73
C VAL A 132 -11.26 -9.18 -0.22
N ASP A 133 -12.07 -10.08 0.26
CA ASP A 133 -12.19 -10.51 1.67
C ASP A 133 -10.89 -11.07 2.27
N PHE A 134 -9.93 -11.43 1.43
CA PHE A 134 -8.57 -11.79 1.83
C PHE A 134 -7.70 -10.60 2.24
N LEU A 135 -8.10 -9.38 1.86
CA LEU A 135 -7.46 -8.15 2.31
C LEU A 135 -7.93 -7.83 3.74
N ARG A 136 -6.99 -7.62 4.64
CA ARG A 136 -7.27 -7.45 6.07
C ARG A 136 -7.14 -6.02 6.57
N CYS A 137 -6.35 -5.21 5.92
CA CYS A 137 -6.16 -3.79 6.24
C CYS A 137 -5.45 -3.06 5.11
N ALA A 138 -5.47 -1.73 5.16
CA ALA A 138 -4.63 -0.91 4.31
C ALA A 138 -4.07 0.29 5.08
N ALA A 139 -2.81 0.67 4.79
CA ALA A 139 -2.19 1.92 5.21
C ALA A 139 -2.00 2.84 4.00
N LEU A 140 -2.56 4.04 4.10
CA LEU A 140 -2.61 5.05 3.06
C LEU A 140 -1.90 6.31 3.58
N CYS A 141 -0.78 6.68 2.97
CA CYS A 141 0.10 7.73 3.46
C CYS A 141 0.09 8.94 2.51
N TYR A 142 -0.20 10.12 3.03
CA TYR A 142 -0.14 11.41 2.32
C TYR A 142 -0.54 11.31 0.84
N GLY A 143 -1.70 10.72 0.56
CA GLY A 143 -2.12 10.40 -0.81
C GLY A 143 -3.32 11.15 -1.30
N TYR A 144 -3.41 11.31 -2.61
CA TYR A 144 -4.67 11.61 -3.27
C TYR A 144 -5.67 10.47 -3.00
N THR A 145 -6.94 10.80 -2.85
CA THR A 145 -7.93 9.79 -2.46
C THR A 145 -9.02 9.63 -3.53
N LEU A 146 -10.14 10.32 -3.39
CA LEU A 146 -11.29 10.23 -4.29
C LEU A 146 -11.73 11.63 -4.73
N ASP A 147 -12.17 11.74 -5.97
CA ASP A 147 -12.94 12.88 -6.41
C ASP A 147 -14.36 12.79 -5.80
N SER A 148 -14.70 13.76 -4.96
CA SER A 148 -15.98 13.81 -4.26
C SER A 148 -16.54 15.21 -4.25
N GLY A 149 -17.87 15.35 -4.17
CA GLY A 149 -18.53 16.64 -4.11
C GLY A 149 -18.36 17.50 -5.37
N GLY A 150 -18.19 16.88 -6.54
CA GLY A 150 -18.02 17.60 -7.82
C GLY A 150 -16.59 18.11 -8.07
N SER A 151 -15.60 17.57 -7.33
CA SER A 151 -14.19 17.88 -7.54
C SER A 151 -13.57 16.93 -8.55
N ASP A 152 -12.68 17.42 -9.40
CA ASP A 152 -11.88 16.65 -10.36
C ASP A 152 -10.37 16.68 -9.97
N ALA A 153 -10.07 17.06 -8.74
CA ALA A 153 -8.70 17.30 -8.26
C ALA A 153 -7.80 16.07 -8.36
N VAL A 154 -8.33 14.86 -8.09
CA VAL A 154 -7.58 13.61 -8.23
C VAL A 154 -7.37 13.28 -9.71
N ALA A 155 -8.37 13.48 -10.54
CA ALA A 155 -8.28 13.27 -11.99
C ALA A 155 -7.28 14.23 -12.64
N GLU A 156 -7.29 15.52 -12.26
CA GLU A 156 -6.33 16.52 -12.72
C GLU A 156 -4.90 16.17 -12.28
N ALA A 157 -4.71 15.79 -11.01
CA ALA A 157 -3.41 15.36 -10.50
C ALA A 157 -2.92 14.09 -11.21
N ALA A 158 -3.80 13.12 -11.46
CA ALA A 158 -3.45 11.90 -12.19
C ALA A 158 -2.99 12.21 -13.61
N GLY A 159 -3.67 13.14 -14.30
CA GLY A 159 -3.26 13.62 -15.63
C GLY A 159 -1.92 14.36 -15.62
N ALA A 160 -1.67 15.16 -14.59
CA ALA A 160 -0.44 15.95 -14.47
C ALA A 160 0.78 15.10 -14.07
N TRP A 161 0.61 14.12 -13.19
CA TRP A 161 1.70 13.33 -12.60
C TRP A 161 1.83 11.91 -13.17
N GLY A 162 0.85 11.46 -13.95
CA GLY A 162 0.91 10.15 -14.65
C GLY A 162 0.61 8.93 -13.77
N PHE A 163 -0.03 9.08 -12.61
CA PHE A 163 -0.48 7.94 -11.82
C PHE A 163 -1.88 7.45 -12.27
N ALA A 164 -2.15 6.17 -12.04
CA ALA A 164 -3.45 5.60 -12.35
C ALA A 164 -4.53 6.06 -11.34
N ASN A 165 -5.67 6.54 -11.83
CA ASN A 165 -6.86 6.86 -11.04
C ASN A 165 -8.05 5.98 -11.46
N PRO A 166 -8.11 4.70 -11.07
CA PRO A 166 -9.24 3.82 -11.42
C PRO A 166 -10.46 4.01 -10.50
N CYS A 167 -10.43 5.03 -9.64
CA CYS A 167 -11.53 5.37 -8.73
C CYS A 167 -12.51 6.40 -9.30
N ALA A 168 -12.41 6.78 -10.57
CA ALA A 168 -13.34 7.71 -11.18
C ALA A 168 -14.79 7.24 -11.00
N GLY A 169 -15.64 8.12 -10.44
CA GLY A 169 -17.03 7.81 -10.13
C GLY A 169 -17.27 6.93 -8.91
N LYS A 170 -16.23 6.55 -8.17
CA LYS A 170 -16.32 5.82 -6.91
C LYS A 170 -16.47 6.76 -5.71
N SER A 171 -17.02 6.21 -4.63
CA SER A 171 -17.22 6.91 -3.38
C SER A 171 -16.79 6.07 -2.18
N VAL A 172 -16.77 6.66 -1.00
CA VAL A 172 -16.48 5.94 0.26
C VAL A 172 -17.46 4.79 0.50
N ALA A 173 -18.70 4.88 -0.01
CA ALA A 173 -19.68 3.81 0.12
C ALA A 173 -19.31 2.52 -0.62
N ASP A 174 -18.38 2.58 -1.57
CA ASP A 174 -17.87 1.42 -2.30
C ASP A 174 -16.80 0.64 -1.50
N LEU A 175 -16.32 1.17 -0.36
CA LEU A 175 -15.35 0.48 0.50
C LEU A 175 -16.01 -0.60 1.35
N PRO A 176 -15.32 -1.72 1.60
CA PRO A 176 -15.79 -2.73 2.55
C PRO A 176 -15.93 -2.15 3.97
N ARG A 177 -17.09 -2.37 4.61
CA ARG A 177 -17.41 -1.76 5.90
C ARG A 177 -16.50 -2.21 7.05
N GLU A 178 -15.98 -3.42 6.97
CA GLU A 178 -15.19 -4.05 8.03
C GLU A 178 -13.67 -3.92 7.82
N LEU A 179 -13.23 -3.26 6.73
CA LEU A 179 -11.82 -3.16 6.40
C LEU A 179 -11.15 -2.00 7.14
N PRO A 180 -10.21 -2.28 8.08
CA PRO A 180 -9.49 -1.24 8.79
C PRO A 180 -8.55 -0.45 7.87
N LEU A 181 -8.62 0.88 7.99
CA LEU A 181 -7.74 1.82 7.30
C LEU A 181 -6.84 2.54 8.29
N PHE A 182 -5.56 2.65 7.96
CA PHE A 182 -4.65 3.61 8.59
C PHE A 182 -4.38 4.74 7.60
N ILE A 183 -4.55 5.97 8.05
CA ILE A 183 -4.31 7.16 7.23
C ILE A 183 -3.26 8.02 7.91
N ALA A 184 -2.13 8.23 7.22
CA ALA A 184 -1.09 9.16 7.64
C ALA A 184 -1.17 10.43 6.78
N ARG A 185 -1.43 11.58 7.40
CA ARG A 185 -1.59 12.87 6.74
C ARG A 185 -0.34 13.74 6.95
N ALA A 186 0.20 14.32 5.88
CA ALA A 186 1.26 15.31 5.92
C ALA A 186 0.63 16.72 6.02
N GLY A 187 0.77 17.37 7.17
CA GLY A 187 0.08 18.64 7.45
C GLY A 187 0.53 19.82 6.60
N ARG A 188 1.79 19.78 6.13
CA ARG A 188 2.37 20.80 5.23
C ARG A 188 2.64 20.24 3.84
N ASP A 189 1.78 19.36 3.37
CA ASP A 189 1.83 18.90 1.99
C ASP A 189 1.49 20.06 1.05
N GLU A 190 2.38 20.34 0.11
CA GLU A 190 2.24 21.44 -0.84
C GLU A 190 1.72 21.00 -2.22
N LEU A 191 1.43 19.69 -2.39
CA LEU A 191 0.83 19.23 -3.64
C LEU A 191 -0.61 19.76 -3.76
N PRO A 192 -0.96 20.32 -4.92
CA PRO A 192 -2.25 20.96 -5.13
C PRO A 192 -3.41 20.01 -4.75
N HIS A 193 -4.30 20.50 -3.90
CA HIS A 193 -5.54 19.83 -3.48
C HIS A 193 -5.39 18.46 -2.80
N LEU A 194 -4.17 17.96 -2.55
CA LEU A 194 -3.96 16.63 -1.95
C LEU A 194 -4.65 16.54 -0.59
N ASN A 195 -4.31 17.43 0.34
CA ASN A 195 -4.91 17.44 1.67
C ASN A 195 -6.42 17.71 1.63
N GLU A 196 -6.92 18.48 0.67
CA GLU A 196 -8.37 18.70 0.50
C GLU A 196 -9.10 17.42 0.11
N THR A 197 -8.55 16.64 -0.81
CA THR A 197 -9.14 15.33 -1.20
C THR A 197 -9.11 14.35 -0.05
N LEU A 198 -8.03 14.33 0.72
CA LEU A 198 -7.86 13.48 1.89
C LEU A 198 -8.84 13.86 3.00
N ASP A 199 -8.99 15.15 3.31
CA ASP A 199 -9.88 15.64 4.37
C ASP A 199 -11.36 15.36 4.02
N ARG A 200 -11.76 15.49 2.74
CA ARG A 200 -13.10 15.09 2.27
C ARG A 200 -13.32 13.58 2.37
N PHE A 201 -12.31 12.79 1.99
CA PHE A 201 -12.35 11.33 2.12
C PHE A 201 -12.52 10.91 3.58
N LEU A 202 -11.76 11.49 4.50
CA LEU A 202 -11.87 11.25 5.94
C LEU A 202 -13.27 11.58 6.48
N SER A 203 -13.84 12.71 6.07
CA SER A 203 -15.22 13.06 6.41
C SER A 203 -16.21 11.98 5.96
N GLY A 204 -16.05 11.48 4.73
CA GLY A 204 -16.84 10.38 4.21
C GLY A 204 -16.66 9.08 4.99
N VAL A 205 -15.42 8.69 5.28
CA VAL A 205 -15.08 7.48 6.07
C VAL A 205 -15.76 7.50 7.43
N LEU A 206 -15.68 8.64 8.14
CA LEU A 206 -16.32 8.84 9.44
C LEU A 206 -17.85 8.83 9.34
N SER A 207 -18.42 9.48 8.32
CA SER A 207 -19.87 9.50 8.10
C SER A 207 -20.46 8.12 7.81
N HIS A 208 -19.68 7.22 7.21
CA HIS A 208 -20.05 5.83 6.94
C HIS A 208 -19.67 4.88 8.10
N ASN A 209 -19.10 5.41 9.19
CA ASN A 209 -18.64 4.64 10.35
C ASN A 209 -17.68 3.50 9.98
N LEU A 210 -16.75 3.77 9.05
CA LEU A 210 -15.71 2.80 8.68
C LEU A 210 -14.59 2.78 9.74
N PRO A 211 -13.94 1.63 9.99
CA PRO A 211 -12.84 1.55 10.94
C PRO A 211 -11.61 2.28 10.40
N VAL A 212 -11.28 3.42 10.99
CA VAL A 212 -10.15 4.25 10.57
C VAL A 212 -9.28 4.67 11.76
N THR A 213 -7.96 4.59 11.56
CA THR A 213 -6.95 5.23 12.40
C THR A 213 -6.35 6.39 11.61
N LEU A 214 -6.51 7.61 12.09
CA LEU A 214 -5.90 8.81 11.49
C LEU A 214 -4.73 9.27 12.34
N VAL A 215 -3.59 9.47 11.70
CA VAL A 215 -2.44 10.16 12.29
C VAL A 215 -2.07 11.36 11.42
N ASN A 216 -2.13 12.55 12.00
CA ASN A 216 -1.74 13.79 11.34
C ASN A 216 -0.35 14.21 11.82
N HIS A 217 0.60 14.37 10.90
CA HIS A 217 1.89 14.99 11.19
C HIS A 217 1.81 16.49 10.85
N PRO A 218 1.57 17.38 11.80
CA PRO A 218 1.11 18.76 11.52
C PRO A 218 2.13 19.62 10.77
N VAL A 219 3.41 19.27 10.84
CA VAL A 219 4.52 20.05 10.24
C VAL A 219 5.24 19.29 9.12
N ALA A 220 4.82 18.07 8.80
CA ALA A 220 5.49 17.25 7.80
C ALA A 220 5.23 17.74 6.37
N PRO A 221 6.25 17.72 5.50
CA PRO A 221 6.08 17.87 4.05
C PRO A 221 5.50 16.60 3.43
N HIS A 222 5.19 16.66 2.12
CA HIS A 222 4.93 15.47 1.31
C HIS A 222 6.07 14.46 1.45
N ALA A 223 5.75 13.15 1.42
CA ALA A 223 6.75 12.06 1.54
C ALA A 223 7.64 12.21 2.80
N PHE A 224 7.05 12.56 3.92
CA PHE A 224 7.77 12.81 5.17
C PHE A 224 8.60 11.60 5.65
N ASP A 225 8.18 10.39 5.35
CA ASP A 225 8.93 9.16 5.65
C ASP A 225 10.28 9.06 4.93
N LEU A 226 10.50 9.89 3.90
CA LEU A 226 11.75 10.03 3.16
C LEU A 226 12.48 11.33 3.46
N LEU A 227 11.73 12.41 3.72
CA LEU A 227 12.25 13.78 3.74
C LEU A 227 12.34 14.37 5.14
N ASP A 228 11.74 13.74 6.15
CA ASP A 228 11.74 14.20 7.54
C ASP A 228 12.29 13.14 8.48
N ASP A 229 13.42 13.43 9.14
CA ASP A 229 14.10 12.53 10.09
C ASP A 229 13.70 12.81 11.56
N SER A 230 12.55 13.42 11.79
CA SER A 230 12.07 13.73 13.13
C SER A 230 11.61 12.48 13.91
N GLU A 231 11.61 12.56 15.24
CA GLU A 231 11.07 11.47 16.08
C GLU A 231 9.55 11.28 15.83
N THR A 232 8.84 12.34 15.48
CA THR A 232 7.42 12.24 15.10
C THR A 232 7.23 11.37 13.86
N THR A 233 8.03 11.56 12.82
CA THR A 233 8.02 10.69 11.63
C THR A 233 8.34 9.24 11.97
N ARG A 234 9.39 9.01 12.77
CA ARG A 234 9.75 7.66 13.20
C ARG A 234 8.63 6.98 13.98
N GLU A 235 7.95 7.73 14.84
CA GLU A 235 6.80 7.22 15.60
C GLU A 235 5.62 6.88 14.68
N ILE A 236 5.32 7.68 13.68
CA ILE A 236 4.27 7.38 12.70
C ILE A 236 4.61 6.11 11.92
N VAL A 237 5.86 5.93 11.50
CA VAL A 237 6.31 4.69 10.85
C VAL A 237 6.10 3.48 11.77
N ARG A 238 6.44 3.58 13.07
CA ARG A 238 6.19 2.51 14.05
C ARG A 238 4.69 2.21 14.20
N GLN A 239 3.85 3.23 14.21
CA GLN A 239 2.39 3.07 14.29
C GLN A 239 1.82 2.38 13.04
N ILE A 240 2.29 2.72 11.84
CA ILE A 240 1.92 2.02 10.61
C ILE A 240 2.27 0.52 10.71
N LEU A 241 3.51 0.21 11.12
CA LEU A 241 3.95 -1.17 11.28
C LEU A 241 3.14 -1.91 12.37
N ALA A 242 2.87 -1.25 13.49
CA ALA A 242 2.06 -1.81 14.57
C ALA A 242 0.62 -2.10 14.11
N PHE A 243 -0.01 -1.18 13.38
CA PHE A 243 -1.33 -1.36 12.79
C PHE A 243 -1.37 -2.56 11.82
N MET A 244 -0.42 -2.62 10.88
CA MET A 244 -0.33 -3.73 9.94
C MET A 244 -0.15 -5.07 10.66
N ARG A 245 0.73 -5.13 11.65
CA ARG A 245 0.96 -6.33 12.47
C ARG A 245 -0.30 -6.75 13.22
N PHE A 246 -1.01 -5.81 13.83
CA PHE A 246 -2.22 -6.10 14.58
C PHE A 246 -3.28 -6.78 13.71
N HIS A 247 -3.52 -6.26 12.51
CA HIS A 247 -4.55 -6.78 11.62
C HIS A 247 -4.12 -8.02 10.82
N LEU A 248 -2.82 -8.21 10.60
CA LEU A 248 -2.30 -9.30 9.79
C LEU A 248 -1.82 -10.49 10.63
N LEU A 249 -1.18 -10.27 11.79
CA LEU A 249 -0.71 -11.36 12.65
C LEU A 249 -1.82 -11.85 13.57
N GLY A 250 -2.85 -11.03 13.80
CA GLY A 250 -3.88 -11.28 14.82
C GLY A 250 -3.34 -11.02 16.24
N THR A 251 -4.19 -10.77 17.19
CA THR A 251 -3.84 -10.94 18.59
C THR A 251 -3.55 -12.41 18.82
N ARG A 252 -2.36 -12.77 19.36
CA ARG A 252 -2.23 -14.08 20.00
C ARG A 252 -3.40 -14.16 20.99
N ALA A 253 -4.38 -14.98 20.68
CA ALA A 253 -5.36 -15.34 21.69
C ALA A 253 -4.53 -15.84 22.87
N ASN A 254 -4.51 -15.08 23.97
CA ASN A 254 -4.06 -15.62 25.24
C ASN A 254 -4.97 -16.80 25.50
N SER A 255 -4.46 -18.01 25.25
CA SER A 255 -5.10 -19.20 25.78
C SER A 255 -5.11 -19.01 27.28
N PRO A 256 -6.30 -18.99 27.92
CA PRO A 256 -6.33 -19.04 29.37
C PRO A 256 -5.65 -20.33 29.82
N ALA A 257 -4.73 -20.20 30.76
CA ALA A 257 -4.06 -21.30 31.43
C ALA A 257 -5.06 -22.09 32.27
#